data_b8084a4761527681a97fbb4d87df1a70
#
_entry.id   b8084a4761527681a97fbb4d87df1a70
#
_cell.length_a   1.000
_cell.length_b   1.000
_cell.length_c   1.000
_cell.angle_alpha   90.00
_cell.angle_beta   90.00
_cell.angle_gamma   90.00
#
_symmetry.space_group_name_H-M   'P 1'
#
loop_
_entity.id
_entity.type
_entity.pdbx_description
1 polymer ?
#
loop_
_entity_poly.entity_id
_entity_poly.type
_entity_poly.pdbx_seq_one_letter_code
_entity_poly.pdbx_strand_id
1 'polypeptide(L)'
;MVAAWLVGTEHRSPVESGEICIFEIDADAIGATTSARTGVKAHHDPNLTTDMAEVTLPFNASAPHTWTVVWGEGQTVIGCEGRIVRRIAQAPDYPLFLMIDLFETGPRGGNYPKTATVHRVRGWH
;
A
#
# COMPACT_ATOMS: atom_id res chain seq x y z
N MET A 1 6.71 -8.17 -7.64
CA MET A 1 5.79 -7.18 -7.07
C MET A 1 6.56 -6.14 -6.28
N VAL A 2 6.16 -4.88 -6.36
CA VAL A 2 6.58 -3.82 -5.45
C VAL A 2 5.38 -3.41 -4.61
N ALA A 3 5.59 -3.16 -3.32
CA ALA A 3 4.52 -2.78 -2.42
C ALA A 3 4.98 -1.77 -1.37
N ALA A 4 4.03 -0.97 -0.88
CA ALA A 4 4.22 -0.09 0.26
C ALA A 4 3.03 -0.23 1.21
N TRP A 5 3.33 -0.48 2.49
CA TRP A 5 2.37 -0.67 3.55
C TRP A 5 2.68 0.19 4.76
N LEU A 6 1.63 0.55 5.49
CA LEU A 6 1.73 0.92 6.89
C LEU A 6 1.25 -0.27 7.72
N VAL A 7 2.11 -0.81 8.55
CA VAL A 7 1.92 -2.08 9.25
C VAL A 7 1.77 -1.82 10.73
N GLY A 8 0.83 -2.50 11.36
CA GLY A 8 0.58 -2.41 12.79
C GLY A 8 1.67 -3.02 13.65
N THR A 9 1.51 -2.86 14.94
CA THR A 9 2.49 -3.25 15.95
C THR A 9 2.14 -4.59 16.63
N GLU A 10 1.72 -5.58 15.85
CA GLU A 10 1.29 -6.90 16.36
C GLU A 10 2.31 -7.59 17.28
N HIS A 11 3.62 -7.29 17.11
CA HIS A 11 4.67 -7.78 17.99
C HIS A 11 4.58 -7.21 19.41
N ARG A 12 3.83 -6.12 19.60
CA ARG A 12 3.55 -5.50 20.91
C ARG A 12 2.17 -5.89 21.43
N SER A 13 1.21 -5.94 20.52
CA SER A 13 -0.18 -6.30 20.82
C SER A 13 -0.78 -7.04 19.61
N PRO A 14 -1.17 -8.31 19.73
CA PRO A 14 -1.70 -9.10 18.61
C PRO A 14 -2.92 -8.47 17.93
N VAL A 15 -3.70 -7.65 18.63
CA VAL A 15 -4.87 -6.96 18.06
C VAL A 15 -4.50 -5.68 17.32
N GLU A 16 -3.27 -5.19 17.45
CA GLU A 16 -2.74 -4.06 16.69
C GLU A 16 -2.08 -4.54 15.39
N SER A 17 -2.76 -5.40 14.65
CA SER A 17 -2.22 -6.09 13.47
C SER A 17 -2.74 -5.54 12.13
N GLY A 18 -3.58 -4.52 12.17
CA GLY A 18 -4.11 -3.91 10.94
C GLY A 18 -3.03 -3.32 10.06
N GLU A 19 -3.27 -3.36 8.76
CA GLU A 19 -2.38 -2.81 7.75
C GLU A 19 -3.13 -1.86 6.81
N ILE A 20 -2.47 -0.80 6.38
CA ILE A 20 -2.90 0.01 5.23
C ILE A 20 -1.99 -0.32 4.06
N CYS A 21 -2.52 -1.00 3.05
CA CYS A 21 -1.85 -1.22 1.79
C CYS A 21 -1.95 0.05 0.94
N ILE A 22 -0.87 0.81 0.87
CA ILE A 22 -0.83 2.03 0.06
C ILE A 22 -0.89 1.64 -1.40
N PHE A 23 -0.08 0.66 -1.81
CA PHE A 23 -0.17 -0.01 -3.10
C PHE A 23 0.55 -1.36 -3.09
N GLU A 24 0.06 -2.28 -3.90
CA GLU A 24 0.75 -3.49 -4.38
C GLU A 24 0.65 -3.49 -5.91
N ILE A 25 1.77 -3.54 -6.60
CA ILE A 25 1.85 -3.50 -8.07
C ILE A 25 2.72 -4.66 -8.56
N ASP A 26 2.13 -5.55 -9.33
CA ASP A 26 2.87 -6.61 -10.02
C ASP A 26 3.54 -6.06 -11.29
N ALA A 27 4.70 -6.59 -11.64
CA ALA A 27 5.46 -6.10 -12.78
C ALA A 27 4.73 -6.28 -14.12
N ASP A 28 3.93 -7.31 -14.24
CA ASP A 28 3.10 -7.61 -15.42
C ASP A 28 1.81 -6.78 -15.49
N ALA A 29 1.44 -6.11 -14.39
CA ALA A 29 0.32 -5.17 -14.32
C ALA A 29 0.69 -3.76 -14.81
N ILE A 30 1.96 -3.51 -15.19
CA ILE A 30 2.48 -2.22 -15.62
C ILE A 30 2.40 -2.11 -17.14
N GLY A 31 1.59 -1.19 -17.64
CA GLY A 31 1.43 -0.87 -19.06
C GLY A 31 1.17 0.62 -19.26
N ALA A 32 0.46 1.00 -20.31
CA ALA A 32 0.00 2.38 -20.51
C ALA A 32 -0.88 2.85 -19.32
N THR A 33 -1.63 1.94 -18.75
CA THR A 33 -2.26 2.04 -17.42
C THR A 33 -1.64 0.99 -16.51
N THR A 34 -1.78 1.15 -15.20
CA THR A 34 -1.28 0.19 -14.21
C THR A 34 -2.41 -0.28 -13.33
N SER A 35 -2.52 -1.60 -13.10
CA SER A 35 -3.37 -2.12 -12.04
C SER A 35 -2.61 -2.18 -10.72
N ALA A 36 -3.22 -1.68 -9.66
CA ALA A 36 -2.68 -1.71 -8.31
C ALA A 36 -3.75 -2.20 -7.32
N ARG A 37 -3.33 -2.99 -6.33
CA ARG A 37 -4.19 -3.31 -5.18
C ARG A 37 -3.92 -2.32 -4.06
N THR A 38 -4.97 -1.86 -3.37
CA THR A 38 -4.88 -0.90 -2.28
C THR A 38 -6.02 -1.11 -1.29
N GLY A 39 -5.82 -0.73 -0.03
CA GLY A 39 -6.88 -0.91 0.96
C GLY A 39 -6.40 -1.06 2.40
N VAL A 40 -7.25 -1.66 3.22
CA VAL A 40 -6.99 -1.98 4.62
C VAL A 40 -7.11 -3.49 4.80
N LYS A 41 -6.19 -4.10 5.56
CA LYS A 41 -6.25 -5.49 6.00
C LYS A 41 -6.41 -5.53 7.52
N ALA A 42 -7.40 -6.28 7.98
CA ALA A 42 -7.73 -6.37 9.42
C ALA A 42 -6.79 -7.31 10.18
N HIS A 43 -6.34 -8.40 9.53
CA HIS A 43 -5.65 -9.51 10.23
C HIS A 43 -6.38 -9.93 11.51
N HIS A 44 -5.82 -9.64 12.69
CA HIS A 44 -6.41 -9.98 13.99
C HIS A 44 -7.03 -8.78 14.71
N ASP A 45 -7.06 -7.59 14.08
CA ASP A 45 -7.69 -6.41 14.66
C ASP A 45 -9.22 -6.55 14.61
N PRO A 46 -9.90 -6.63 15.77
CA PRO A 46 -11.36 -6.82 15.82
C PRO A 46 -12.14 -5.57 15.39
N ASN A 47 -11.51 -4.41 15.32
CA ASN A 47 -12.14 -3.14 14.97
C ASN A 47 -12.08 -2.84 13.45
N LEU A 48 -11.35 -3.66 12.70
CA LEU A 48 -11.19 -3.50 11.27
C LEU A 48 -11.87 -4.64 10.51
N THR A 49 -12.21 -4.35 9.27
CA THR A 49 -12.63 -5.34 8.26
C THR A 49 -11.70 -5.23 7.07
N THR A 50 -11.24 -6.35 6.53
CA THR A 50 -10.41 -6.32 5.33
C THR A 50 -11.21 -5.75 4.15
N ASP A 51 -10.73 -4.63 3.62
CA ASP A 51 -11.30 -3.91 2.49
C ASP A 51 -10.18 -3.60 1.48
N MET A 52 -9.89 -4.59 0.64
CA MET A 52 -8.90 -4.50 -0.43
C MET A 52 -9.62 -4.42 -1.79
N ALA A 53 -9.11 -3.58 -2.68
CA ALA A 53 -9.62 -3.49 -4.04
C ALA A 53 -8.49 -3.28 -5.05
N GLU A 54 -8.73 -3.74 -6.25
CA GLU A 54 -7.93 -3.42 -7.42
C GLU A 54 -8.40 -2.08 -8.01
N VAL A 55 -7.46 -1.23 -8.36
CA VAL A 55 -7.70 0.08 -8.97
C VAL A 55 -6.85 0.24 -10.23
N THR A 56 -7.40 0.91 -11.23
CA THR A 56 -6.65 1.23 -12.45
C THR A 56 -6.10 2.65 -12.36
N LEU A 57 -4.79 2.76 -12.44
CA LEU A 57 -4.08 4.04 -12.48
C LEU A 57 -3.91 4.46 -13.95
N PRO A 58 -4.16 5.73 -14.30
CA PRO A 58 -4.14 6.20 -15.69
C PRO A 58 -2.72 6.54 -16.18
N PHE A 59 -1.71 5.77 -15.73
CA PHE A 59 -0.30 5.99 -16.07
C PHE A 59 0.51 4.70 -15.95
N ASN A 60 1.73 4.76 -16.49
CA ASN A 60 2.71 3.69 -16.37
C ASN A 60 3.51 3.84 -15.07
N ALA A 61 3.36 2.90 -14.14
CA ALA A 61 4.00 2.95 -12.83
C ALA A 61 5.52 2.64 -12.85
N SER A 62 6.14 2.41 -14.00
CA SER A 62 7.60 2.32 -14.09
C SER A 62 8.29 3.70 -13.99
N ALA A 63 7.55 4.79 -14.20
CA ALA A 63 8.01 6.16 -13.92
C ALA A 63 7.84 6.48 -12.42
N PRO A 64 8.59 7.47 -11.88
CA PRO A 64 8.40 7.93 -10.51
C PRO A 64 7.01 8.53 -10.28
N HIS A 65 6.35 8.12 -9.21
CA HIS A 65 5.04 8.65 -8.80
C HIS A 65 5.02 8.97 -7.31
N THR A 66 4.20 9.95 -6.94
CA THR A 66 4.00 10.35 -5.54
C THR A 66 2.72 9.72 -5.01
N TRP A 67 2.88 8.84 -4.03
CA TRP A 67 1.78 8.27 -3.27
C TRP A 67 1.59 9.01 -1.96
N THR A 68 0.35 9.11 -1.53
CA THR A 68 -0.03 9.71 -0.25
C THR A 68 -1.00 8.81 0.49
N VAL A 69 -0.89 8.80 1.80
CA VAL A 69 -1.87 8.19 2.68
C VAL A 69 -2.11 9.12 3.86
N VAL A 70 -3.38 9.33 4.17
CA VAL A 70 -3.85 10.02 5.38
C VAL A 70 -4.78 9.07 6.10
N TRP A 71 -4.53 8.84 7.38
CA TRP A 71 -5.36 7.97 8.19
C TRP A 71 -5.57 8.54 9.60
N GLY A 72 -6.64 8.12 10.23
CA GLY A 72 -7.06 8.56 11.55
C GLY A 72 -8.56 8.86 11.58
N GLU A 73 -9.10 9.07 12.76
CA GLU A 73 -10.51 9.40 12.97
C GLU A 73 -11.47 8.44 12.24
N GLY A 74 -11.11 7.13 12.18
CA GLY A 74 -11.92 6.11 11.53
C GLY A 74 -11.93 6.17 10.00
N GLN A 75 -10.97 6.86 9.38
CA GLN A 75 -10.91 6.99 7.92
C GLN A 75 -9.49 6.79 7.39
N THR A 76 -9.38 6.14 6.24
CA THR A 76 -8.15 6.05 5.44
C THR A 76 -8.38 6.63 4.06
N VAL A 77 -7.52 7.55 3.63
CA VAL A 77 -7.54 8.14 2.29
C VAL A 77 -6.21 7.87 1.61
N ILE A 78 -6.24 7.17 0.49
CA ILE A 78 -5.07 6.85 -0.32
C ILE A 78 -5.14 7.66 -1.60
N GLY A 79 -4.03 8.29 -1.95
CA GLY A 79 -3.92 9.12 -3.14
C GLY A 79 -2.68 8.80 -3.97
N CYS A 80 -2.70 9.19 -5.23
CA CYS A 80 -1.56 9.16 -6.12
C CYS A 80 -1.61 10.35 -7.07
N GLU A 81 -0.48 11.03 -7.26
CA GLU A 81 -0.35 12.21 -8.12
C GLU A 81 -1.41 13.29 -7.81
N GLY A 82 -1.66 13.53 -6.51
CA GLY A 82 -2.65 14.50 -6.04
C GLY A 82 -4.12 14.11 -6.26
N ARG A 83 -4.39 12.92 -6.75
CA ARG A 83 -5.75 12.39 -6.92
C ARG A 83 -6.06 11.36 -5.86
N ILE A 84 -7.28 11.38 -5.34
CA ILE A 84 -7.74 10.34 -4.43
C ILE A 84 -7.97 9.06 -5.23
N VAL A 85 -7.30 7.99 -4.80
CA VAL A 85 -7.43 6.65 -5.34
C VAL A 85 -8.52 5.88 -4.59
N ARG A 86 -8.51 5.97 -3.24
CA ARG A 86 -9.52 5.34 -2.39
C ARG A 86 -9.83 6.17 -1.14
N ARG A 87 -11.09 6.07 -0.70
CA ARG A 87 -11.54 6.44 0.65
C ARG A 87 -12.15 5.22 1.31
N ILE A 88 -11.73 4.93 2.53
CA ILE A 88 -12.14 3.75 3.30
C ILE A 88 -12.61 4.26 4.66
N ALA A 89 -13.83 3.93 5.07
CA ALA A 89 -14.45 4.41 6.30
C ALA A 89 -13.99 3.60 7.52
N GLN A 90 -12.69 3.36 7.63
CA GLN A 90 -12.02 2.76 8.77
C GLN A 90 -10.53 3.08 8.73
N ALA A 91 -9.87 3.04 9.87
CA ALA A 91 -8.43 3.19 10.01
C ALA A 91 -7.95 2.51 11.28
N PRO A 92 -6.73 1.94 11.32
CA PRO A 92 -6.05 1.62 12.57
C PRO A 92 -5.92 2.87 13.45
N ASP A 93 -6.13 2.73 14.76
CA ASP A 93 -6.04 3.82 15.75
C ASP A 93 -4.79 3.73 16.66
N TYR A 94 -3.78 3.01 16.22
CA TYR A 94 -2.50 2.77 16.87
C TYR A 94 -1.34 3.13 15.93
N PRO A 95 -0.11 3.23 16.48
CA PRO A 95 1.07 3.52 15.67
C PRO A 95 1.32 2.48 14.59
N LEU A 96 1.66 2.95 13.39
CA LEU A 96 2.02 2.14 12.24
C LEU A 96 3.46 2.43 11.82
N PHE A 97 4.14 1.45 11.26
CA PHE A 97 5.43 1.65 10.62
C PHE A 97 5.35 1.45 9.11
N LEU A 98 6.13 2.24 8.38
CA LEU A 98 6.21 2.11 6.92
C LEU A 98 7.09 0.92 6.56
N MET A 99 6.57 0.05 5.69
CA MET A 99 7.30 -1.02 5.03
C MET A 99 7.22 -0.86 3.52
N ILE A 100 8.35 -0.95 2.84
CA ILE A 100 8.42 -0.93 1.38
C ILE A 100 9.21 -2.16 0.95
N ASP A 101 8.60 -2.99 0.12
CA ASP A 101 9.13 -4.27 -0.32
C ASP A 101 9.21 -4.40 -1.83
N LEU A 102 10.23 -5.12 -2.28
CA LEU A 102 10.33 -5.64 -3.63
C LEU A 102 10.55 -7.16 -3.53
N PHE A 103 9.59 -7.93 -4.00
CA PHE A 103 9.64 -9.39 -3.88
C PHE A 103 8.99 -10.11 -5.06
N GLU A 104 9.26 -11.40 -5.20
CA GLU A 104 8.64 -12.27 -6.19
C GLU A 104 7.48 -13.04 -5.59
N THR A 105 6.35 -13.07 -6.31
CA THR A 105 5.12 -13.77 -5.91
C THR A 105 4.99 -15.16 -6.57
N GLY A 106 5.95 -15.55 -7.39
CA GLY A 106 5.92 -16.80 -8.15
C GLY A 106 7.31 -17.32 -8.49
N PRO A 107 7.41 -18.32 -9.36
CA PRO A 107 8.69 -18.83 -9.84
C PRO A 107 9.54 -17.71 -10.44
N ARG A 108 10.86 -17.78 -10.24
CA ARG A 108 11.79 -16.83 -10.85
C ARG A 108 11.54 -16.71 -12.35
N GLY A 109 11.32 -15.47 -12.81
CA GLY A 109 11.05 -15.20 -14.21
C GLY A 109 11.41 -13.80 -14.64
N GLY A 110 11.54 -13.59 -15.95
CA GLY A 110 11.87 -12.29 -16.54
C GLY A 110 13.34 -11.89 -16.36
N ASN A 111 13.61 -10.62 -16.62
CA ASN A 111 14.97 -10.06 -16.57
C ASN A 111 15.37 -9.64 -15.17
N TYR A 112 16.64 -9.81 -14.84
CA TYR A 112 17.26 -9.37 -13.58
C TYR A 112 18.43 -8.39 -13.85
N PRO A 113 18.75 -7.49 -12.91
CA PRO A 113 18.08 -7.30 -11.62
C PRO A 113 16.72 -6.63 -11.76
N LYS A 114 15.78 -6.93 -10.85
CA LYS A 114 14.56 -6.16 -10.66
C LYS A 114 14.82 -5.07 -9.63
N THR A 115 14.36 -3.87 -9.88
CA THR A 115 14.63 -2.71 -9.03
C THR A 115 13.36 -1.92 -8.74
N ALA A 116 13.30 -1.38 -7.53
CA ALA A 116 12.37 -0.32 -7.17
C ALA A 116 13.18 0.80 -6.49
N THR A 117 12.86 2.05 -6.78
CA THR A 117 13.59 3.18 -6.24
C THR A 117 12.67 4.06 -5.40
N VAL A 118 13.09 4.32 -4.17
CA VAL A 118 12.41 5.27 -3.28
C VAL A 118 13.20 6.58 -3.30
N HIS A 119 12.63 7.63 -3.88
CA HIS A 119 13.28 8.94 -3.95
C HIS A 119 13.12 9.74 -2.66
N ARG A 120 11.98 9.60 -1.99
CA ARG A 120 11.64 10.37 -0.79
C ARG A 120 10.54 9.69 0.01
N VAL A 121 10.66 9.78 1.33
CA VAL A 121 9.59 9.51 2.29
C VAL A 121 9.42 10.73 3.18
N ARG A 122 8.19 11.11 3.49
CA ARG A 122 7.84 12.14 4.47
C ARG A 122 6.64 11.68 5.28
N GLY A 123 6.66 11.93 6.58
CA GLY A 123 5.54 11.74 7.48
C GLY A 123 5.39 12.95 8.38
N TRP A 124 4.17 13.22 8.82
CA TRP A 124 3.83 14.23 9.82
C TRP A 124 2.56 13.80 10.56
N HIS A 125 2.32 14.37 11.69
CA HIS A 125 1.17 14.13 12.57
C HIS A 125 0.60 15.47 13.05
#